data_72d03d6336d6cd95eb52e11b6fa1892c
#
_entry.id   72d03d6336d6cd95eb52e11b6fa1892c
#
_cell.length_a   1.000
_cell.length_b   1.000
_cell.length_c   1.000
_cell.angle_alpha   90.00
_cell.angle_beta   90.00
_cell.angle_gamma   90.00
#
_symmetry.space_group_name_H-M   'P 1'
#
loop_
_entity.id
_entity.type
_entity.pdbx_description
1 polymer ?
#
loop_
_entity_poly.entity_id
_entity_poly.type
_entity_poly.pdbx_seq_one_letter_code
_entity_poly.pdbx_strand_id
1 'polypeptide(L)'
;MKNIFEKDLSGEMVSPNEPGYEALISDIFATIKTATEMNTGYRPSEEVREYMKQILGKPLEKSTTVLPPLYIDYGKPITIGKGCFIQQCCTFFGRGGITIGNDVFIGPKVNLITIN
;
A
#
# COMPACT_ATOMS: atom_id res chain seq x y z
N MET A 1 2.73 25.26 -5.61
CA MET A 1 3.95 24.56 -5.21
C MET A 1 3.59 23.24 -4.52
N LYS A 2 4.24 22.15 -4.88
CA LYS A 2 3.95 20.85 -4.30
C LYS A 2 4.54 20.71 -2.90
N ASN A 3 3.77 20.10 -1.97
CA ASN A 3 4.34 19.64 -0.72
C ASN A 3 5.11 18.33 -0.96
N ILE A 4 5.76 17.82 0.07
CA ILE A 4 6.61 16.64 -0.08
C ILE A 4 5.83 15.39 -0.50
N PHE A 5 4.59 15.24 -0.04
CA PHE A 5 3.75 14.10 -0.40
C PHE A 5 3.37 14.14 -1.87
N GLU A 6 3.05 15.32 -2.38
CA GLU A 6 2.74 15.52 -3.80
C GLU A 6 3.96 15.29 -4.68
N LYS A 7 5.14 15.74 -4.24
CA LYS A 7 6.40 15.49 -4.96
C LYS A 7 6.70 14.00 -5.03
N ASP A 8 6.58 13.31 -3.90
CA ASP A 8 6.84 11.87 -3.86
C ASP A 8 5.88 11.11 -4.79
N LEU A 9 4.61 11.45 -4.73
CA LEU A 9 3.59 10.84 -5.59
C LEU A 9 3.87 11.08 -7.08
N SER A 10 4.37 12.25 -7.44
CA SER A 10 4.67 12.59 -8.83
C SER A 10 5.99 12.00 -9.35
N GLY A 11 6.72 11.30 -8.51
CA GLY A 11 8.01 10.70 -8.89
C GLY A 11 9.19 11.65 -8.83
N GLU A 12 9.01 12.86 -8.29
CA GLU A 12 10.11 13.79 -8.10
C GLU A 12 10.99 13.34 -6.95
N MET A 13 12.27 13.64 -7.04
CA MET A 13 13.21 13.32 -5.97
C MET A 13 12.88 14.15 -4.73
N VAL A 14 12.86 13.51 -3.57
CA VAL A 14 12.69 14.19 -2.28
C VAL A 14 14.00 14.10 -1.51
N SER A 15 14.37 15.21 -0.88
CA SER A 15 15.63 15.31 -0.13
C SER A 15 15.36 15.25 1.37
N PRO A 16 16.28 14.65 2.15
CA PRO A 16 16.17 14.68 3.63
C PRO A 16 16.10 16.07 4.24
N ASN A 17 16.54 17.08 3.50
CA ASN A 17 16.53 18.47 3.98
C ASN A 17 15.23 19.21 3.68
N GLU A 18 14.31 18.60 2.96
CA GLU A 18 13.05 19.25 2.61
C GLU A 18 12.05 19.24 3.77
N PRO A 19 11.24 20.31 3.90
CA PRO A 19 10.16 20.31 4.88
C PRO A 19 9.21 19.13 4.66
N GLY A 20 8.83 18.46 5.75
CA GLY A 20 7.92 17.34 5.68
C GLY A 20 8.57 15.99 5.42
N TYR A 21 9.88 15.95 5.16
CA TYR A 21 10.57 14.69 4.87
C TYR A 21 10.37 13.67 6.00
N GLU A 22 10.53 14.09 7.25
CA GLU A 22 10.35 13.19 8.40
C GLU A 22 8.94 12.64 8.48
N ALA A 23 7.94 13.47 8.17
CA ALA A 23 6.55 13.02 8.16
C ALA A 23 6.29 11.97 7.07
N LEU A 24 6.86 12.17 5.89
CA LEU A 24 6.76 11.20 4.79
C LEU A 24 7.40 9.87 5.18
N ILE A 25 8.61 9.91 5.71
CA ILE A 25 9.32 8.70 6.12
C ILE A 25 8.58 7.99 7.26
N SER A 26 8.04 8.74 8.21
CA SER A 26 7.23 8.19 9.28
C SER A 26 6.01 7.44 8.74
N ASP A 27 5.32 8.00 7.76
CA ASP A 27 4.18 7.35 7.12
C ASP A 27 4.59 6.06 6.40
N ILE A 28 5.71 6.08 5.70
CA ILE A 28 6.23 4.90 4.99
C ILE A 28 6.55 3.79 6.00
N PHE A 29 7.29 4.11 7.07
CA PHE A 29 7.62 3.11 8.08
C PHE A 29 6.39 2.61 8.85
N ALA A 30 5.39 3.46 9.06
CA ALA A 30 4.12 3.03 9.65
C ALA A 30 3.43 1.99 8.76
N THR A 31 3.43 2.19 7.44
CA THR A 31 2.91 1.20 6.49
C THR A 31 3.68 -0.12 6.59
N ILE A 32 5.00 -0.05 6.57
CA ILE A 32 5.86 -1.24 6.62
C ILE A 32 5.62 -2.01 7.92
N LYS A 33 5.53 -1.30 9.04
CA LYS A 33 5.26 -1.93 10.34
C LYS A 33 3.91 -2.65 10.33
N THR A 34 2.87 -1.98 9.89
CA THR A 34 1.52 -2.56 9.85
C THR A 34 1.45 -3.76 8.91
N ALA A 35 2.05 -3.65 7.73
CA ALA A 35 2.10 -4.75 6.77
C ALA A 35 2.89 -5.94 7.33
N THR A 36 3.99 -5.69 8.02
CA THR A 36 4.78 -6.75 8.65
C THR A 36 3.95 -7.49 9.69
N GLU A 37 3.21 -6.78 10.51
CA GLU A 37 2.31 -7.39 11.50
C GLU A 37 1.23 -8.22 10.82
N MET A 38 0.62 -7.69 9.76
CA MET A 38 -0.39 -8.41 8.98
C MET A 38 0.16 -9.72 8.44
N ASN A 39 1.41 -9.70 7.98
CA ASN A 39 2.05 -10.84 7.32
C ASN A 39 2.61 -11.89 8.28
N THR A 40 2.48 -11.67 9.58
CA THR A 40 3.01 -12.59 10.60
C THR A 40 1.98 -13.66 10.94
N GLY A 41 2.11 -14.83 10.31
CA GLY A 41 1.22 -15.95 10.53
C GLY A 41 -0.14 -15.81 9.84
N TYR A 42 -1.01 -16.79 10.06
CA TYR A 42 -2.35 -16.78 9.50
C TYR A 42 -3.22 -15.73 10.17
N ARG A 43 -4.02 -15.05 9.36
CA ARG A 43 -5.02 -14.11 9.87
C ARG A 43 -6.35 -14.32 9.17
N PRO A 44 -7.46 -14.34 9.93
CA PRO A 44 -8.79 -14.37 9.33
C PRO A 44 -9.03 -13.13 8.47
N SER A 45 -9.93 -13.25 7.52
CA SER A 45 -10.27 -12.18 6.58
C SER A 45 -10.60 -10.85 7.27
N GLU A 46 -11.31 -10.90 8.37
CA GLU A 46 -11.70 -9.69 9.12
C GLU A 46 -10.49 -8.93 9.66
N GLU A 47 -9.49 -9.67 10.16
CA GLU A 47 -8.25 -9.06 10.64
C GLU A 47 -7.45 -8.48 9.48
N VAL A 48 -7.38 -9.17 8.36
CA VAL A 48 -6.71 -8.66 7.15
C VAL A 48 -7.34 -7.33 6.73
N ARG A 49 -8.66 -7.25 6.74
CA ARG A 49 -9.36 -6.01 6.38
C ARG A 49 -9.02 -4.86 7.31
N GLU A 50 -8.90 -5.12 8.60
CA GLU A 50 -8.53 -4.08 9.57
C GLU A 50 -7.10 -3.59 9.32
N TYR A 51 -6.16 -4.49 9.06
CA TYR A 51 -4.80 -4.10 8.70
C TYR A 51 -4.77 -3.31 7.40
N MET A 52 -5.51 -3.76 6.39
CA MET A 52 -5.55 -3.07 5.09
C MET A 52 -6.15 -1.67 5.22
N LYS A 53 -7.14 -1.49 6.08
CA LYS A 53 -7.70 -0.17 6.35
C LYS A 53 -6.63 0.77 6.90
N GLN A 54 -5.82 0.30 7.84
CA GLN A 54 -4.71 1.09 8.38
C GLN A 54 -3.67 1.39 7.31
N ILE A 55 -3.32 0.40 6.50
CA ILE A 55 -2.32 0.55 5.43
C ILE A 55 -2.77 1.55 4.37
N LEU A 56 -4.00 1.42 3.90
CA LEU A 56 -4.53 2.26 2.83
C LEU A 56 -5.01 3.63 3.31
N GLY A 57 -5.31 3.76 4.59
CA GLY A 57 -5.93 4.97 5.12
C GLY A 57 -7.42 5.07 4.78
N LYS A 58 -8.01 3.99 4.27
CA LYS A 58 -9.41 3.90 3.89
C LYS A 58 -9.85 2.44 3.89
N PRO A 59 -11.15 2.15 4.08
CA PRO A 59 -11.62 0.77 4.12
C PRO A 59 -11.37 0.02 2.81
N LEU A 60 -11.01 -1.26 2.94
CA LEU A 60 -10.98 -2.17 1.80
C LEU A 60 -12.42 -2.55 1.45
N GLU A 61 -12.75 -2.56 0.16
CA GLU A 61 -14.09 -2.95 -0.30
C GLU A 61 -14.41 -4.37 0.16
N LYS A 62 -15.65 -4.60 0.62
CA LYS A 62 -16.06 -5.88 1.19
C LYS A 62 -15.93 -7.06 0.24
N SER A 63 -16.13 -6.80 -1.05
CA SER A 63 -16.04 -7.83 -2.08
C SER A 63 -14.61 -8.13 -2.52
N THR A 64 -13.64 -7.36 -2.05
CA THR A 64 -12.24 -7.56 -2.39
C THR A 64 -11.55 -8.41 -1.34
N THR A 65 -10.76 -9.37 -1.78
CA THR A 65 -10.01 -10.28 -0.93
C THR A 65 -8.52 -10.07 -1.13
N VAL A 66 -7.82 -9.94 -0.02
CA VAL A 66 -6.35 -9.89 0.01
C VAL A 66 -5.86 -11.08 0.82
N LEU A 67 -4.95 -11.84 0.23
CA LEU A 67 -4.32 -12.99 0.91
C LEU A 67 -2.88 -12.61 1.25
N PRO A 68 -2.57 -12.40 2.53
CA PRO A 68 -1.19 -12.16 2.95
C PRO A 68 -0.29 -13.36 2.72
N PRO A 69 1.03 -13.19 2.59
CA PRO A 69 1.73 -11.93 2.79
C PRO A 69 1.60 -10.97 1.60
N LEU A 70 1.50 -9.68 1.90
CA LEU A 70 1.51 -8.61 0.92
C LEU A 70 2.55 -7.58 1.39
N TYR A 71 3.53 -7.30 0.55
CA TYR A 71 4.62 -6.39 0.89
C TYR A 71 4.32 -5.01 0.30
N ILE A 72 4.29 -4.00 1.15
CA ILE A 72 3.91 -2.63 0.79
C ILE A 72 4.89 -1.67 1.44
N ASP A 73 5.39 -0.70 0.67
CA ASP A 73 6.22 0.37 1.22
C ASP A 73 5.37 1.55 1.73
N TYR A 74 4.42 2.00 0.93
CA TYR A 74 3.54 3.11 1.29
C TYR A 74 2.14 2.85 0.77
N GLY A 75 1.16 2.78 1.67
CA GLY A 75 -0.19 2.36 1.33
C GLY A 75 -1.15 3.48 0.96
N LYS A 76 -0.97 4.68 1.48
CA LYS A 76 -1.93 5.77 1.25
C LYS A 76 -2.18 6.09 -0.24
N PRO A 77 -1.17 6.07 -1.12
CA PRO A 77 -1.41 6.31 -2.54
C PRO A 77 -1.98 5.12 -3.31
N ILE A 78 -2.29 4.03 -2.63
CA ILE A 78 -2.85 2.83 -3.27
C ILE A 78 -4.36 2.83 -3.12
N THR A 79 -5.06 2.62 -4.25
CA THR A 79 -6.51 2.48 -4.28
C THR A 79 -6.87 1.13 -4.89
N ILE A 80 -7.74 0.38 -4.23
CA ILE A 80 -8.17 -0.94 -4.68
C ILE A 80 -9.68 -0.94 -4.80
N GLY A 81 -10.18 -1.35 -5.97
CA GLY A 81 -11.60 -1.36 -6.26
C GLY A 81 -12.35 -2.56 -5.68
N LYS A 82 -13.57 -2.75 -6.17
CA LYS A 82 -14.48 -3.81 -5.73
C LYS A 82 -14.21 -5.11 -6.48
N GLY A 83 -14.54 -6.22 -5.85
CA GLY A 83 -14.50 -7.52 -6.50
C GLY A 83 -13.11 -8.01 -6.87
N CYS A 84 -12.08 -7.45 -6.30
CA CYS A 84 -10.71 -7.81 -6.60
C CYS A 84 -10.27 -9.03 -5.78
N PHE A 85 -9.31 -9.76 -6.32
CA PHE A 85 -8.69 -10.87 -5.61
C PHE A 85 -7.18 -10.77 -5.77
N ILE A 86 -6.48 -10.58 -4.65
CA ILE A 86 -5.03 -10.38 -4.63
C ILE A 86 -4.41 -11.56 -3.89
N GLN A 87 -3.62 -12.35 -4.61
CA GLN A 87 -3.01 -13.56 -4.05
C GLN A 87 -1.71 -13.25 -3.31
N GLN A 88 -1.16 -14.29 -2.68
CA GLN A 88 -0.04 -14.18 -1.76
C GLN A 88 1.25 -13.76 -2.45
N CYS A 89 2.12 -13.17 -1.65
CA CYS A 89 3.51 -12.86 -2.03
C CYS A 89 3.62 -11.78 -3.10
N CYS A 90 2.62 -10.89 -3.19
CA CYS A 90 2.69 -9.73 -4.06
C CYS A 90 3.48 -8.61 -3.38
N THR A 91 4.06 -7.73 -4.19
CA THR A 91 4.78 -6.55 -3.73
C THR A 91 4.19 -5.31 -4.39
N PHE A 92 3.69 -4.39 -3.58
CA PHE A 92 3.12 -3.13 -4.06
C PHE A 92 3.95 -1.97 -3.51
N PHE A 93 4.86 -1.46 -4.31
CA PHE A 93 5.62 -0.27 -3.97
C PHE A 93 4.88 0.94 -4.55
N GLY A 94 4.02 1.50 -3.73
CA GLY A 94 2.97 2.42 -4.15
C GLY A 94 3.28 3.90 -4.03
N ARG A 95 4.52 4.31 -3.79
CA ARG A 95 4.86 5.72 -3.59
C ARG A 95 4.47 6.60 -4.77
N GLY A 96 4.57 6.08 -5.99
CA GLY A 96 4.16 6.78 -7.20
C GLY A 96 2.68 6.61 -7.55
N GLY A 97 1.91 5.96 -6.69
CA GLY A 97 0.49 5.73 -6.88
C GLY A 97 0.19 4.42 -7.60
N ILE A 98 -0.75 3.66 -7.05
CA ILE A 98 -1.27 2.44 -7.68
C ILE A 98 -2.80 2.53 -7.60
N THR A 99 -3.45 2.39 -8.73
CA THR A 99 -4.91 2.30 -8.78
C THR A 99 -5.28 0.96 -9.40
N ILE A 100 -5.95 0.11 -8.62
CA ILE A 100 -6.48 -1.17 -9.07
C ILE A 100 -7.98 -0.99 -9.22
N GLY A 101 -8.48 -1.19 -10.43
CA GLY A 101 -9.90 -1.02 -10.73
C GLY A 101 -10.76 -2.14 -10.16
N ASN A 102 -12.00 -2.26 -10.65
CA ASN A 102 -12.91 -3.28 -10.16
C ASN A 102 -12.67 -4.61 -10.86
N ASP A 103 -12.97 -5.69 -10.16
CA ASP A 103 -12.95 -7.06 -10.69
C ASP A 103 -11.58 -7.47 -11.26
N VAL A 104 -10.50 -6.98 -10.63
CA VAL A 104 -9.13 -7.32 -11.02
C VAL A 104 -8.65 -8.52 -10.22
N PHE A 105 -8.12 -9.52 -10.93
CA PHE A 105 -7.45 -10.66 -10.31
C PHE A 105 -5.94 -10.47 -10.43
N ILE A 106 -5.24 -10.49 -9.30
CA ILE A 106 -3.78 -10.40 -9.26
C ILE A 106 -3.25 -11.73 -8.72
N GLY A 107 -2.53 -12.46 -9.57
CA GLY A 107 -1.95 -13.73 -9.21
C GLY A 107 -0.81 -13.61 -8.19
N PRO A 108 -0.26 -14.74 -7.74
CA PRO A 108 0.79 -14.70 -6.74
C PRO A 108 2.09 -14.12 -7.29
N LYS A 109 2.86 -13.50 -6.41
CA LYS A 109 4.20 -12.96 -6.72
C LYS A 109 4.21 -11.86 -7.80
N VAL A 110 3.10 -11.15 -7.96
CA VAL A 110 3.06 -9.99 -8.85
C VAL A 110 3.69 -8.79 -8.15
N ASN A 111 4.56 -8.10 -8.87
CA ASN A 111 5.22 -6.90 -8.36
C ASN A 111 4.70 -5.68 -9.12
N LEU A 112 4.14 -4.71 -8.38
CA LEU A 112 3.73 -3.43 -8.92
C LEU A 112 4.63 -2.37 -8.28
N ILE A 113 5.56 -1.85 -9.07
CA ILE A 113 6.62 -0.96 -8.57
C ILE A 113 6.46 0.41 -9.25
N THR A 114 6.21 1.45 -8.44
CA THR A 114 5.99 2.80 -8.94
C THR A 114 7.03 3.81 -8.44
N ILE A 115 8.09 3.34 -7.84
CA ILE A 115 9.23 4.18 -7.42
C ILE A 115 10.32 4.13 -8.48
N ASN A 116 11.12 5.20 -8.52
CA ASN A 116 12.26 5.31 -9.40
C ASN A 116 13.54 4.86 -8.72
#